data_2c67396454cdb2a872d0afa193715b01
#
_entry.id   2c67396454cdb2a872d0afa193715b01
#
_cell.length_a   1.000
_cell.length_b   1.000
_cell.length_c   1.000
_cell.angle_alpha   90.00
_cell.angle_beta   90.00
_cell.angle_gamma   90.00
#
_symmetry.space_group_name_H-M   'P 1'
#
loop_
_entity.id
_entity.type
_entity.pdbx_description
1 polymer ?
#
loop_
_entity_poly.entity_id
_entity_poly.type
_entity_poly.pdbx_seq_one_letter_code
_entity_poly.pdbx_strand_id
1 'polypeptide(L)'
;ELIQNENQIRYLTSDGRCLIYDYFYGKWSTWTNHEGNGATIWNATGDYVYLRTDGRIFQQSASSYKDDNDPVEMSITTGWVKTSGIQGFQRVRRAFVLGDFKSTHTLQLEIGHDYQEYFNELHKFDYITDLEVVEYGDSTPYGGEGYYGTSNGVADGVYQFRAHLKKQKCQSVRFRISDSEEANPGQAYSISSLMLEVGIRTNSMKLPAQKLT
;
A
#
# COMPACT_ATOMS: atom_id res chain seq x y z
N GLU A 1 23.28 -5.03 -7.83
CA GLU A 1 23.56 -6.20 -7.00
C GLU A 1 22.46 -7.24 -7.13
N LEU A 2 22.84 -8.53 -7.20
CA LEU A 2 21.91 -9.66 -7.27
C LEU A 2 21.72 -10.27 -5.88
N ILE A 3 20.47 -10.30 -5.40
CA ILE A 3 20.10 -10.86 -4.09
C ILE A 3 19.28 -12.12 -4.32
N GLN A 4 19.95 -13.26 -4.32
CA GLN A 4 19.34 -14.54 -4.72
C GLN A 4 18.29 -15.05 -3.74
N ASN A 5 18.47 -14.86 -2.45
CA ASN A 5 17.54 -15.30 -1.40
C ASN A 5 16.20 -14.53 -1.42
N GLU A 6 16.18 -13.33 -2.00
CA GLU A 6 14.98 -12.52 -2.16
C GLU A 6 14.45 -12.50 -3.61
N ASN A 7 15.12 -13.17 -4.54
CA ASN A 7 14.82 -13.13 -5.98
C ASN A 7 14.86 -11.72 -6.59
N GLN A 8 15.75 -10.87 -6.11
CA GLN A 8 15.82 -9.46 -6.50
C GLN A 8 17.13 -9.08 -7.15
N ILE A 9 17.04 -8.14 -8.09
CA ILE A 9 18.17 -7.37 -8.59
C ILE A 9 17.95 -5.93 -8.18
N ARG A 10 18.94 -5.32 -7.52
CA ARG A 10 18.87 -3.95 -7.01
C ARG A 10 19.84 -3.06 -7.72
N TYR A 11 19.36 -1.92 -8.19
CA TYR A 11 20.11 -0.90 -8.91
C TYR A 11 20.09 0.40 -8.10
N LEU A 12 21.24 0.81 -7.60
CA LEU A 12 21.39 2.13 -7.00
C LEU A 12 21.43 3.20 -8.08
N THR A 13 20.70 4.28 -7.85
CA THR A 13 20.71 5.44 -8.74
C THR A 13 21.29 6.65 -8.00
N SER A 14 21.84 7.60 -8.76
CA SER A 14 22.48 8.79 -8.20
C SER A 14 21.52 9.80 -7.59
N ASP A 15 20.22 9.61 -7.76
CA ASP A 15 19.15 10.47 -7.26
C ASP A 15 18.55 9.98 -5.91
N GLY A 16 19.23 9.06 -5.24
CA GLY A 16 18.79 8.55 -3.93
C GLY A 16 17.70 7.47 -4.00
N ARG A 17 17.54 6.84 -5.14
CA ARG A 17 16.61 5.72 -5.30
C ARG A 17 17.34 4.41 -5.49
N CYS A 18 16.69 3.34 -5.07
CA CYS A 18 17.07 1.99 -5.44
C CYS A 18 15.94 1.36 -6.27
N LEU A 19 16.22 1.04 -7.52
CA LEU A 19 15.29 0.29 -8.36
C LEU A 19 15.46 -1.19 -8.09
N ILE A 20 14.37 -1.88 -7.81
CA ILE A 20 14.34 -3.28 -7.45
C ILE A 20 13.54 -4.04 -8.50
N TYR A 21 14.17 -5.00 -9.12
CA TYR A 21 13.52 -5.93 -10.03
C TYR A 21 13.40 -7.29 -9.35
N ASP A 22 12.18 -7.69 -9.06
CA ASP A 22 11.85 -9.04 -8.63
C ASP A 22 11.72 -9.94 -9.86
N TYR A 23 12.68 -10.84 -10.07
CA TYR A 23 12.72 -11.67 -11.26
C TYR A 23 11.80 -12.91 -11.15
N PHE A 24 11.35 -13.27 -9.96
CA PHE A 24 10.36 -14.33 -9.78
C PHE A 24 8.97 -13.89 -10.23
N TYR A 25 8.55 -12.69 -9.81
CA TYR A 25 7.26 -12.12 -10.19
C TYR A 25 7.32 -11.25 -11.45
N GLY A 26 8.51 -10.90 -11.95
CA GLY A 26 8.69 -9.99 -13.08
C GLY A 26 8.18 -8.58 -12.80
N LYS A 27 8.37 -8.08 -11.58
CA LYS A 27 7.85 -6.78 -11.12
C LYS A 27 8.96 -5.84 -10.71
N TRP A 28 8.70 -4.55 -10.91
CA TRP A 28 9.57 -3.47 -10.46
C TRP A 28 8.98 -2.79 -9.24
N SER A 29 9.84 -2.43 -8.30
CA SER A 29 9.56 -1.55 -7.18
C SER A 29 10.70 -0.54 -6.99
N THR A 30 10.48 0.44 -6.15
CA THR A 30 11.47 1.50 -5.90
C THR A 30 11.52 1.79 -4.41
N TRP A 31 12.72 1.80 -3.85
CA TRP A 31 12.98 2.36 -2.53
C TRP A 31 13.46 3.81 -2.69
N THR A 32 13.04 4.66 -1.80
CA THR A 32 13.49 6.05 -1.65
C THR A 32 14.45 6.15 -0.46
N ASN A 33 15.11 7.30 -0.28
CA ASN A 33 16.10 7.53 0.78
C ASN A 33 17.30 6.55 0.76
N HIS A 34 17.61 6.03 -0.41
CA HIS A 34 18.64 5.01 -0.60
C HIS A 34 19.83 5.56 -1.40
N GLU A 35 20.37 6.69 -0.93
CA GLU A 35 21.53 7.35 -1.56
C GLU A 35 22.80 6.53 -1.36
N GLY A 36 23.19 5.74 -2.36
CA GLY A 36 24.34 4.86 -2.27
C GLY A 36 25.29 4.99 -3.44
N ASN A 37 26.59 4.90 -3.13
CA ASN A 37 27.68 4.84 -4.12
C ASN A 37 28.01 3.42 -4.55
N GLY A 38 27.63 2.43 -3.76
CA GLY A 38 27.88 1.02 -4.06
C GLY A 38 27.16 0.13 -3.06
N ALA A 39 26.90 -1.09 -3.47
CA ALA A 39 26.24 -2.11 -2.66
C ALA A 39 26.83 -3.48 -2.91
N THR A 40 26.75 -4.34 -1.89
CA THR A 40 27.20 -5.73 -1.96
C THR A 40 26.40 -6.60 -1.00
N ILE A 41 26.60 -7.91 -1.11
CA ILE A 41 26.13 -8.88 -0.11
C ILE A 41 27.26 -9.15 0.87
N TRP A 42 26.96 -8.98 2.16
CA TRP A 42 27.92 -9.29 3.21
C TRP A 42 28.03 -10.80 3.39
N ASN A 43 29.14 -11.38 2.97
CA ASN A 43 29.31 -12.84 2.92
C ASN A 43 29.14 -13.58 4.25
N ALA A 44 29.36 -12.89 5.39
CA ALA A 44 29.23 -13.52 6.71
C ALA A 44 27.77 -13.76 7.13
N THR A 45 26.87 -12.87 6.74
CA THR A 45 25.44 -12.93 7.13
C THR A 45 24.50 -13.15 5.95
N GLY A 46 24.96 -12.88 4.72
CA GLY A 46 24.12 -12.91 3.52
C GLY A 46 23.24 -11.68 3.34
N ASP A 47 23.44 -10.65 4.19
CA ASP A 47 22.62 -9.45 4.15
C ASP A 47 23.09 -8.47 3.07
N TYR A 48 22.15 -7.72 2.55
CA TYR A 48 22.44 -6.61 1.65
C TYR A 48 23.01 -5.42 2.44
N VAL A 49 24.15 -4.91 1.96
CA VAL A 49 24.87 -3.79 2.55
C VAL A 49 25.16 -2.77 1.48
N TYR A 50 24.98 -1.49 1.78
CA TYR A 50 25.34 -0.42 0.86
C TYR A 50 26.10 0.71 1.55
N LEU A 51 26.96 1.36 0.79
CA LEU A 51 27.74 2.53 1.19
C LEU A 51 26.95 3.78 0.80
N ARG A 52 26.50 4.54 1.78
CA ARG A 52 25.82 5.81 1.58
C ARG A 52 26.80 6.89 1.13
N THR A 53 26.29 7.93 0.46
CA THR A 53 27.09 9.05 -0.05
C THR A 53 27.78 9.85 1.06
N ASP A 54 27.28 9.81 2.29
CA ASP A 54 27.86 10.43 3.48
C ASP A 54 29.02 9.59 4.12
N GLY A 55 29.36 8.44 3.53
CA GLY A 55 30.42 7.54 4.00
C GLY A 55 29.98 6.52 5.04
N ARG A 56 28.73 6.50 5.45
CA ARG A 56 28.19 5.47 6.37
C ARG A 56 27.84 4.20 5.61
N ILE A 57 27.98 3.07 6.29
CA ILE A 57 27.59 1.76 5.78
C ILE A 57 26.29 1.35 6.44
N PHE A 58 25.30 1.00 5.63
CA PHE A 58 24.01 0.51 6.08
C PHE A 58 23.83 -0.95 5.71
N GLN A 59 23.26 -1.70 6.63
CA GLN A 59 22.91 -3.11 6.45
C GLN A 59 21.39 -3.27 6.54
N GLN A 60 20.82 -3.99 5.61
CA GLN A 60 19.40 -4.36 5.68
C GLN A 60 19.16 -5.25 6.89
N SER A 61 18.11 -4.96 7.65
CA SER A 61 17.70 -5.76 8.80
C SER A 61 16.22 -6.12 8.69
N ALA A 62 15.89 -7.40 8.81
CA ALA A 62 14.52 -7.87 8.81
C ALA A 62 13.71 -7.44 10.04
N SER A 63 14.38 -6.97 11.10
CA SER A 63 13.76 -6.53 12.35
C SER A 63 13.67 -5.02 12.50
N SER A 64 14.20 -4.25 11.54
CA SER A 64 14.13 -2.78 11.55
C SER A 64 13.12 -2.31 10.50
N TYR A 65 12.20 -1.47 10.93
CA TYR A 65 11.19 -0.84 10.07
C TYR A 65 11.45 0.66 9.89
N LYS A 66 12.71 1.06 10.10
CA LYS A 66 13.20 2.42 9.90
C LYS A 66 14.33 2.41 8.89
N ASP A 67 14.38 3.47 8.09
CA ASP A 67 15.50 3.77 7.24
C ASP A 67 16.36 4.84 7.96
N ASP A 68 17.44 4.41 8.60
CA ASP A 68 18.23 5.17 9.59
C ASP A 68 17.34 5.55 10.81
N ASN A 69 16.77 6.72 10.86
CA ASN A 69 15.84 7.16 11.91
C ASN A 69 14.44 7.49 11.38
N ASP A 70 14.28 7.48 10.05
CA ASP A 70 13.04 7.86 9.39
C ASP A 70 12.13 6.66 9.20
N PRO A 71 10.80 6.82 9.33
CA PRO A 71 9.84 5.77 9.03
C PRO A 71 9.85 5.45 7.53
N VAL A 72 9.67 4.18 7.19
CA VAL A 72 9.54 3.75 5.79
C VAL A 72 8.07 3.79 5.39
N GLU A 73 7.72 4.71 4.49
CA GLU A 73 6.37 4.79 3.95
C GLU A 73 6.18 3.78 2.80
N MET A 74 5.08 3.03 2.86
CA MET A 74 4.62 2.22 1.75
C MET A 74 3.60 2.99 0.92
N SER A 75 3.80 3.04 -0.40
CA SER A 75 2.83 3.61 -1.33
C SER A 75 2.69 2.75 -2.58
N ILE A 76 1.47 2.34 -2.88
CA ILE A 76 1.13 1.55 -4.06
C ILE A 76 0.10 2.32 -4.87
N THR A 77 0.45 2.68 -6.11
CA THR A 77 -0.48 3.34 -7.03
C THR A 77 -0.83 2.41 -8.19
N THR A 78 -2.13 2.20 -8.41
CA THR A 78 -2.60 1.41 -9.56
C THR A 78 -2.50 2.21 -10.87
N GLY A 79 -2.46 1.53 -11.97
CA GLY A 79 -2.78 2.15 -13.26
C GLY A 79 -4.24 2.61 -13.30
N TRP A 80 -4.61 3.31 -14.38
CA TRP A 80 -6.00 3.69 -14.63
C TRP A 80 -6.86 2.47 -14.95
N VAL A 81 -7.83 2.18 -14.10
CA VAL A 81 -8.77 1.08 -14.27
C VAL A 81 -9.97 1.56 -15.05
N LYS A 82 -10.26 0.90 -16.17
CA LYS A 82 -11.38 1.18 -17.04
C LYS A 82 -12.04 -0.13 -17.49
N THR A 83 -13.27 -0.35 -17.06
CA THR A 83 -14.00 -1.60 -17.32
C THR A 83 -15.05 -1.47 -18.41
N SER A 84 -15.38 -0.23 -18.82
CA SER A 84 -16.46 0.07 -19.76
C SER A 84 -16.02 0.25 -21.21
N GLY A 85 -14.80 -0.17 -21.58
CA GLY A 85 -14.22 0.07 -22.91
C GLY A 85 -13.77 1.51 -23.15
N ILE A 86 -13.25 1.83 -24.33
CA ILE A 86 -12.55 3.09 -24.61
C ILE A 86 -13.43 4.34 -24.42
N GLN A 87 -14.71 4.25 -24.72
CA GLN A 87 -15.63 5.41 -24.76
C GLN A 87 -16.77 5.35 -23.76
N GLY A 88 -16.77 4.35 -22.87
CA GLY A 88 -17.85 4.17 -21.90
C GLY A 88 -17.58 4.85 -20.57
N PHE A 89 -18.67 5.13 -19.86
CA PHE A 89 -18.63 5.46 -18.44
C PHE A 89 -18.90 4.20 -17.63
N GLN A 90 -18.13 4.03 -16.58
CA GLN A 90 -18.36 3.02 -15.55
C GLN A 90 -18.93 3.67 -14.30
N ARG A 91 -19.57 2.85 -13.47
CA ARG A 91 -20.02 3.26 -12.15
C ARG A 91 -19.28 2.43 -11.12
N VAL A 92 -18.29 3.01 -10.47
CA VAL A 92 -17.59 2.38 -9.35
C VAL A 92 -18.29 2.81 -8.08
N ARG A 93 -18.90 1.86 -7.37
CA ARG A 93 -19.69 2.14 -6.16
C ARG A 93 -18.84 2.07 -4.92
N ARG A 94 -18.04 1.03 -4.82
CA ARG A 94 -17.24 0.72 -3.64
C ARG A 94 -15.89 0.16 -4.04
N ALA A 95 -14.90 0.44 -3.21
CA ALA A 95 -13.62 -0.24 -3.20
C ALA A 95 -13.48 -0.98 -1.88
N PHE A 96 -12.92 -2.18 -1.93
CA PHE A 96 -12.63 -3.00 -0.76
C PHE A 96 -11.14 -3.29 -0.77
N VAL A 97 -10.47 -3.00 0.36
CA VAL A 97 -9.08 -3.37 0.59
C VAL A 97 -9.06 -4.51 1.58
N LEU A 98 -8.50 -5.64 1.18
CA LEU A 98 -8.31 -6.81 2.03
C LEU A 98 -6.85 -6.92 2.41
N GLY A 99 -6.57 -7.14 3.68
CA GLY A 99 -5.21 -7.28 4.18
C GLY A 99 -5.14 -7.59 5.67
N ASP A 100 -3.93 -7.60 6.20
CA ASP A 100 -3.64 -7.82 7.60
C ASP A 100 -2.93 -6.62 8.20
N PHE A 101 -3.37 -6.16 9.37
CA PHE A 101 -2.60 -5.25 10.20
C PHE A 101 -1.61 -6.03 11.08
N LYS A 102 -0.38 -5.52 11.13
CA LYS A 102 0.67 -6.06 11.99
C LYS A 102 1.02 -5.13 13.15
N SER A 103 0.69 -3.85 13.03
CA SER A 103 0.83 -2.83 14.08
C SER A 103 -0.16 -1.69 13.86
N THR A 104 -0.22 -0.74 14.83
CA THR A 104 -1.10 0.42 14.79
C THR A 104 -0.67 1.42 13.71
N HIS A 105 -1.25 1.33 12.53
CA HIS A 105 -1.03 2.24 11.41
C HIS A 105 -2.36 2.71 10.82
N THR A 106 -2.35 3.87 10.17
CA THR A 106 -3.49 4.38 9.41
C THR A 106 -3.32 4.07 7.94
N LEU A 107 -4.23 3.27 7.39
CA LEU A 107 -4.30 3.00 5.96
C LEU A 107 -5.00 4.16 5.26
N GLN A 108 -4.36 4.74 4.26
CA GLN A 108 -4.95 5.76 3.40
C GLN A 108 -5.27 5.18 2.03
N LEU A 109 -6.49 5.39 1.58
CA LEU A 109 -6.93 5.08 0.23
C LEU A 109 -7.32 6.37 -0.47
N GLU A 110 -6.51 6.79 -1.43
CA GLU A 110 -6.76 7.93 -2.27
C GLU A 110 -7.30 7.50 -3.63
N ILE A 111 -8.28 8.23 -4.14
CA ILE A 111 -8.98 7.89 -5.38
C ILE A 111 -8.87 9.04 -6.37
N GLY A 112 -8.36 8.75 -7.55
CA GLY A 112 -8.30 9.67 -8.70
C GLY A 112 -9.30 9.26 -9.78
N HIS A 113 -9.91 10.24 -10.45
CA HIS A 113 -10.94 10.02 -11.47
C HIS A 113 -10.56 10.68 -12.79
N ASP A 114 -11.02 10.08 -13.90
CA ASP A 114 -11.07 10.69 -15.23
C ASP A 114 -9.70 11.22 -15.72
N TYR A 115 -8.63 10.46 -15.48
CA TYR A 115 -7.25 10.78 -15.90
C TYR A 115 -6.67 12.08 -15.30
N GLN A 116 -7.24 12.59 -14.21
CA GLN A 116 -6.69 13.75 -13.50
C GLN A 116 -5.40 13.37 -12.77
N GLU A 117 -4.42 14.27 -12.74
CA GLU A 117 -3.13 14.01 -12.07
C GLU A 117 -3.26 13.87 -10.55
N TYR A 118 -4.18 14.58 -9.96
CA TYR A 118 -4.41 14.60 -8.51
C TYR A 118 -5.44 13.57 -8.07
N PHE A 119 -5.33 13.16 -6.82
CA PHE A 119 -6.33 12.38 -6.12
C PHE A 119 -7.32 13.33 -5.45
N ASN A 120 -8.59 13.17 -5.72
CA ASN A 120 -9.66 14.08 -5.29
C ASN A 120 -10.55 13.51 -4.19
N GLU A 121 -10.28 12.30 -3.76
CA GLU A 121 -11.02 11.63 -2.70
C GLU A 121 -10.03 10.86 -1.83
N LEU A 122 -10.17 10.99 -0.49
CA LEU A 122 -9.35 10.33 0.52
C LEU A 122 -10.24 9.62 1.53
N HIS A 123 -9.93 8.37 1.78
CA HIS A 123 -10.47 7.57 2.87
C HIS A 123 -9.33 7.17 3.80
N LYS A 124 -9.55 7.28 5.10
CA LYS A 124 -8.61 6.85 6.14
C LYS A 124 -9.26 5.73 6.95
N PHE A 125 -8.47 4.72 7.28
CA PHE A 125 -8.88 3.59 8.09
C PHE A 125 -7.88 3.44 9.23
N ASP A 126 -8.31 3.83 10.43
CA ASP A 126 -7.49 3.78 11.63
C ASP A 126 -7.63 2.40 12.29
N TYR A 127 -6.51 1.84 12.71
CA TYR A 127 -6.46 0.54 13.35
C TYR A 127 -7.40 0.44 14.57
N ILE A 128 -7.40 1.47 15.42
CA ILE A 128 -8.08 1.42 16.73
C ILE A 128 -9.60 1.57 16.62
N THR A 129 -10.08 2.34 15.64
CA THR A 129 -11.52 2.65 15.49
C THR A 129 -12.33 1.58 14.79
N ASP A 130 -11.69 0.80 13.91
CA ASP A 130 -12.39 -0.15 13.04
C ASP A 130 -12.24 -1.63 13.48
N LEU A 131 -11.43 -1.88 14.52
CA LEU A 131 -10.96 -3.22 14.84
C LEU A 131 -11.06 -3.58 16.35
N GLU A 132 -12.07 -3.10 17.06
CA GLU A 132 -12.39 -3.66 18.37
C GLU A 132 -12.80 -5.13 18.23
N VAL A 133 -11.81 -6.02 18.25
CA VAL A 133 -12.09 -7.45 18.40
C VAL A 133 -12.40 -7.70 19.87
N VAL A 134 -13.67 -7.85 20.16
CA VAL A 134 -14.13 -8.30 21.46
C VAL A 134 -13.89 -9.81 21.54
N GLU A 135 -12.79 -10.23 22.13
CA GLU A 135 -12.61 -11.62 22.51
C GLU A 135 -13.41 -11.93 23.76
N TYR A 136 -14.31 -12.91 23.63
CA TYR A 136 -15.09 -13.40 24.75
C TYR A 136 -14.20 -14.31 25.61
N GLY A 137 -13.72 -13.83 26.76
CA GLY A 137 -13.00 -14.67 27.71
C GLY A 137 -11.66 -14.18 28.23
N ASP A 138 -11.33 -12.91 28.01
CA ASP A 138 -10.08 -12.36 28.55
C ASP A 138 -10.17 -12.15 30.08
N SER A 139 -9.02 -12.36 30.75
CA SER A 139 -8.85 -12.38 32.22
C SER A 139 -8.87 -11.01 32.89
N THR A 140 -9.67 -10.06 32.42
CA THR A 140 -9.90 -8.80 33.13
C THR A 140 -10.77 -9.05 34.36
N PRO A 141 -10.27 -8.75 35.58
CA PRO A 141 -11.05 -8.94 36.79
C PRO A 141 -12.33 -8.06 36.79
N TYR A 142 -13.42 -8.62 37.21
CA TYR A 142 -14.70 -7.94 37.35
C TYR A 142 -14.53 -6.63 38.13
N GLY A 143 -14.73 -5.48 37.51
CA GLY A 143 -14.61 -4.16 38.11
C GLY A 143 -13.36 -3.35 37.82
N GLY A 144 -12.48 -3.80 36.91
CA GLY A 144 -11.36 -2.98 36.36
C GLY A 144 -11.87 -1.93 35.38
N GLU A 145 -11.07 -0.87 35.17
CA GLU A 145 -11.38 0.22 34.22
C GLU A 145 -11.28 -0.19 32.74
N GLY A 146 -11.23 -1.49 32.44
CA GLY A 146 -11.23 -2.03 31.09
C GLY A 146 -12.64 -2.33 30.60
N TYR A 147 -12.94 -1.93 29.39
CA TYR A 147 -14.17 -2.36 28.72
C TYR A 147 -14.19 -3.89 28.60
N TYR A 148 -15.35 -4.49 28.84
CA TYR A 148 -15.58 -5.93 28.76
C TYR A 148 -15.12 -6.44 27.39
N GLY A 149 -14.04 -7.26 27.35
CA GLY A 149 -13.60 -7.94 26.14
C GLY A 149 -12.53 -7.22 25.30
N THR A 150 -11.83 -6.21 25.81
CA THR A 150 -10.67 -5.65 25.11
C THR A 150 -9.42 -6.40 25.52
N SER A 151 -8.87 -7.24 24.66
CA SER A 151 -7.48 -7.68 24.77
C SER A 151 -6.59 -6.53 24.32
N ASN A 152 -5.58 -6.16 25.10
CA ASN A 152 -4.51 -5.25 24.68
C ASN A 152 -3.54 -5.94 23.67
N GLY A 153 -3.94 -7.03 23.09
CA GLY A 153 -3.20 -7.74 22.07
C GLY A 153 -3.48 -7.14 20.69
N VAL A 154 -2.44 -6.95 19.89
CA VAL A 154 -2.57 -6.69 18.46
C VAL A 154 -3.38 -7.83 17.88
N ALA A 155 -4.59 -7.55 17.42
CA ALA A 155 -5.39 -8.55 16.73
C ALA A 155 -4.70 -8.84 15.39
N ASP A 156 -3.97 -9.96 15.35
CA ASP A 156 -3.41 -10.49 14.10
C ASP A 156 -4.58 -11.09 13.32
N GLY A 157 -5.11 -10.35 12.36
CA GLY A 157 -6.30 -10.76 11.64
C GLY A 157 -6.45 -10.14 10.26
N VAL A 158 -7.19 -10.82 9.41
CA VAL A 158 -7.52 -10.36 8.06
C VAL A 158 -8.66 -9.35 8.13
N TYR A 159 -8.45 -8.18 7.58
CA TYR A 159 -9.42 -7.09 7.57
C TYR A 159 -9.88 -6.75 6.18
N GLN A 160 -11.13 -6.35 6.09
CA GLN A 160 -11.74 -5.85 4.87
C GLN A 160 -12.25 -4.42 5.08
N PHE A 161 -11.52 -3.45 4.55
CA PHE A 161 -11.96 -2.06 4.55
C PHE A 161 -12.82 -1.76 3.34
N ARG A 162 -13.89 -1.01 3.56
CA ARG A 162 -14.84 -0.63 2.53
C ARG A 162 -14.91 0.88 2.37
N ALA A 163 -14.52 1.37 1.22
CA ALA A 163 -14.67 2.76 0.83
C ALA A 163 -15.85 2.95 -0.12
N HIS A 164 -16.75 3.88 0.20
CA HIS A 164 -17.81 4.32 -0.68
C HIS A 164 -17.35 5.52 -1.49
N LEU A 165 -17.26 5.38 -2.80
CA LEU A 165 -16.83 6.47 -3.66
C LEU A 165 -17.87 7.58 -3.73
N LYS A 166 -17.46 8.81 -3.48
CA LYS A 166 -18.30 10.02 -3.64
C LYS A 166 -18.64 10.24 -5.11
N LYS A 167 -17.64 10.17 -5.99
CA LYS A 167 -17.82 10.26 -7.43
C LYS A 167 -17.86 8.87 -8.05
N GLN A 168 -19.06 8.30 -8.18
CA GLN A 168 -19.23 6.94 -8.67
C GLN A 168 -19.17 6.82 -10.19
N LYS A 169 -19.66 7.83 -10.93
CA LYS A 169 -19.66 7.81 -12.40
C LYS A 169 -18.39 8.45 -12.93
N CYS A 170 -17.57 7.66 -13.61
CA CYS A 170 -16.29 8.09 -14.14
C CYS A 170 -15.96 7.36 -15.45
N GLN A 171 -15.04 7.90 -16.23
CA GLN A 171 -14.46 7.21 -17.39
C GLN A 171 -13.40 6.21 -16.95
N SER A 172 -12.59 6.61 -15.98
CA SER A 172 -11.53 5.80 -15.41
C SER A 172 -11.36 6.14 -13.93
N VAL A 173 -10.77 5.24 -13.18
CA VAL A 173 -10.44 5.42 -11.77
C VAL A 173 -9.05 4.86 -11.50
N ARG A 174 -8.30 5.49 -10.62
CA ARG A 174 -7.05 4.95 -10.07
C ARG A 174 -7.05 5.08 -8.56
N PHE A 175 -6.29 4.22 -7.92
CA PHE A 175 -6.20 4.14 -6.48
C PHE A 175 -4.74 4.29 -6.07
N ARG A 176 -4.53 5.00 -4.96
CA ARG A 176 -3.25 4.98 -4.24
C ARG A 176 -3.54 4.53 -2.82
N ILE A 177 -2.85 3.50 -2.41
CA ILE A 177 -2.89 2.98 -1.05
C ILE A 177 -1.57 3.33 -0.41
N SER A 178 -1.59 3.98 0.74
CA SER A 178 -0.39 4.37 1.47
C SER A 178 -0.58 4.21 2.96
N ASP A 179 0.54 4.06 3.63
CA ASP A 179 0.66 4.13 5.08
C ASP A 179 0.95 5.57 5.49
N SER A 180 0.36 6.05 6.56
CA SER A 180 0.53 7.43 7.03
C SER A 180 0.99 7.56 8.48
N GLU A 181 1.41 6.48 9.11
CA GLU A 181 1.87 6.53 10.50
C GLU A 181 3.37 6.80 10.56
N GLU A 182 3.74 7.99 11.08
CA GLU A 182 5.12 8.41 11.26
C GLU A 182 5.66 8.12 12.67
N ALA A 183 4.78 8.03 13.68
CA ALA A 183 5.19 7.98 15.08
C ALA A 183 5.63 6.59 15.55
N ASN A 184 5.05 5.53 15.02
CA ASN A 184 5.30 4.15 15.44
C ASN A 184 5.76 3.29 14.27
N PRO A 185 7.04 3.38 13.89
CA PRO A 185 7.57 2.54 12.82
C PRO A 185 7.51 1.08 13.25
N GLY A 186 6.71 0.31 12.56
CA GLY A 186 6.51 -1.11 12.76
C GLY A 186 6.18 -1.78 11.44
N GLN A 187 5.95 -3.07 11.49
CA GLN A 187 5.42 -3.80 10.35
C GLN A 187 3.95 -3.39 10.15
N ALA A 188 3.68 -2.42 9.27
CA ALA A 188 2.40 -1.76 9.16
C ALA A 188 1.25 -2.73 8.82
N TYR A 189 1.12 -3.08 7.59
CA TYR A 189 0.09 -4.04 7.13
C TYR A 189 0.53 -4.71 5.84
N SER A 190 -0.09 -5.84 5.54
CA SER A 190 0.06 -6.51 4.26
C SER A 190 -1.24 -6.42 3.46
N ILE A 191 -1.15 -6.05 2.18
CA ILE A 191 -2.31 -5.94 1.29
C ILE A 191 -2.41 -7.21 0.48
N SER A 192 -3.54 -7.92 0.62
CA SER A 192 -3.81 -9.14 -0.15
C SER A 192 -4.56 -8.86 -1.44
N SER A 193 -5.52 -7.93 -1.42
CA SER A 193 -6.29 -7.61 -2.62
C SER A 193 -6.98 -6.25 -2.56
N LEU A 194 -7.21 -5.66 -3.74
CA LEU A 194 -8.08 -4.53 -3.96
C LEU A 194 -9.23 -4.97 -4.86
N MET A 195 -10.45 -4.97 -4.34
CA MET A 195 -11.65 -5.36 -5.07
C MET A 195 -12.54 -4.16 -5.34
N LEU A 196 -13.20 -4.14 -6.49
CA LEU A 196 -14.07 -3.04 -6.90
C LEU A 196 -15.47 -3.55 -7.19
N GLU A 197 -16.48 -2.89 -6.63
CA GLU A 197 -17.87 -3.06 -7.02
C GLU A 197 -18.19 -2.12 -8.17
N VAL A 198 -18.32 -2.69 -9.39
CA VAL A 198 -18.49 -1.92 -10.62
C VAL A 198 -19.81 -2.24 -11.29
N GLY A 199 -20.59 -1.20 -11.60
CA GLY A 199 -21.77 -1.30 -12.46
C GLY A 199 -21.38 -0.93 -13.89
N ILE A 200 -21.49 -1.89 -14.81
CA ILE A 200 -21.23 -1.68 -16.23
C ILE A 200 -22.56 -1.42 -16.93
N ARG A 201 -22.64 -0.30 -17.66
CA ARG A 201 -23.78 0.01 -18.52
C ARG A 201 -23.40 -0.31 -19.96
N THR A 202 -23.95 -1.38 -20.49
CA THR A 202 -23.59 -1.93 -21.81
C THR A 202 -24.08 -1.11 -23.01
N ASN A 203 -24.95 -0.12 -22.85
CA ASN A 203 -25.59 0.59 -23.97
C ASN A 203 -25.48 2.12 -23.94
N SER A 204 -24.45 2.70 -23.28
CA SER A 204 -24.32 4.17 -23.22
C SER A 204 -23.37 4.77 -24.28
N MET A 205 -22.88 3.97 -25.19
CA MET A 205 -22.02 4.45 -26.28
C MET A 205 -22.84 4.89 -27.46
N LYS A 206 -23.30 6.12 -27.47
CA LYS A 206 -23.66 6.80 -28.72
C LYS A 206 -22.45 7.63 -29.13
N LEU A 207 -21.58 7.07 -29.93
CA LEU A 207 -20.69 7.89 -30.75
C LEU A 207 -21.56 8.81 -31.59
N PRO A 208 -21.27 10.12 -31.69
CA PRO A 208 -21.88 10.94 -32.73
C PRO A 208 -21.55 10.29 -34.05
N ALA A 209 -22.58 10.13 -34.88
CA ALA A 209 -22.40 9.61 -36.23
C ALA A 209 -21.37 10.49 -36.96
N GLN A 210 -20.33 9.86 -37.48
CA GLN A 210 -19.35 10.56 -38.31
C GLN A 210 -20.06 11.06 -39.55
N LYS A 211 -20.15 12.36 -39.71
CA LYS A 211 -20.62 12.95 -40.99
C LYS A 211 -19.45 12.82 -41.97
N LEU A 212 -19.63 11.93 -42.94
CA LEU A 212 -18.81 11.95 -44.14
C LEU A 212 -19.20 13.22 -44.90
N THR A 213 -18.27 14.14 -45.06
CA THR A 213 -18.34 15.29 -45.98
C THR A 213 -17.78 14.90 -47.33
#